data_f4bbdf49dd2cf639499c6d76385716d0
#
_entry.id   f4bbdf49dd2cf639499c6d76385716d0
#
_cell.length_a   1.000
_cell.length_b   1.000
_cell.length_c   1.000
_cell.angle_alpha   90.00
_cell.angle_beta   90.00
_cell.angle_gamma   90.00
#
_symmetry.space_group_name_H-M   'P 1'
#
loop_
_entity.id
_entity.type
_entity.pdbx_description
1 polymer ?
#
loop_
_entity_poly.entity_id
_entity_poly.type
_entity_poly.pdbx_seq_one_letter_code
_entity_poly.pdbx_strand_id
1 'polypeptide(L)'
;WIRELASHATYCFDLEPGRSDGSYVKTRKGVCRLSIKLHGKSAHAGVNPDDGASAVVELAKWVCRFADPARRDNGYRVNFGVIKGGTAYNVVPDSAECDVDIRFDTPEDLQEAMAQFDVLRQHPFDQNVTAEIAVMGQTPPMVATENSKRLMRLLEEEGSLLDVDVKFVGTGGGSDASRVSSGGAAAIDACGPVCFYMHDAREYFLLDTVEPRLQLLMNVIQKL
;
A
#
# COMPACT_ATOMS: atom_id res chain seq x y z
N TRP A 1 -14.23 14.12 4.32
CA TRP A 1 -14.88 14.71 3.16
C TRP A 1 -14.98 13.69 2.00
N ILE A 2 -13.89 13.18 1.36
CA ILE A 2 -13.98 12.22 0.22
C ILE A 2 -14.82 10.99 0.59
N ARG A 3 -14.55 10.34 1.73
CA ARG A 3 -15.31 9.16 2.19
C ARG A 3 -16.79 9.47 2.46
N GLU A 4 -17.08 10.63 2.97
CA GLU A 4 -18.45 11.10 3.22
C GLU A 4 -19.20 11.29 1.89
N LEU A 5 -18.61 11.95 0.91
CA LEU A 5 -19.20 12.07 -0.43
C LEU A 5 -19.39 10.70 -1.09
N ALA A 6 -18.41 9.82 -0.98
CA ALA A 6 -18.45 8.47 -1.54
C ALA A 6 -19.57 7.60 -0.92
N SER A 7 -19.94 7.82 0.34
CA SER A 7 -21.06 7.08 0.97
C SER A 7 -22.43 7.39 0.36
N HIS A 8 -22.54 8.49 -0.40
CA HIS A 8 -23.75 8.91 -1.13
C HIS A 8 -23.65 8.68 -2.64
N ALA A 9 -22.53 8.16 -3.13
CA ALA A 9 -22.29 7.86 -4.54
C ALA A 9 -22.32 6.36 -4.80
N THR A 10 -22.84 5.95 -5.96
CA THR A 10 -22.79 4.54 -6.40
C THR A 10 -21.52 4.26 -7.18
N TYR A 11 -21.08 5.19 -8.00
CA TYR A 11 -19.96 5.06 -8.92
C TYR A 11 -19.01 6.26 -8.84
N CYS A 12 -17.75 6.02 -9.16
CA CYS A 12 -16.73 7.04 -9.27
C CYS A 12 -15.76 6.70 -10.43
N PHE A 13 -15.48 7.71 -11.25
CA PHE A 13 -14.40 7.71 -12.21
C PHE A 13 -13.30 8.65 -11.68
N ASP A 14 -12.16 8.09 -11.32
CA ASP A 14 -11.02 8.88 -10.89
C ASP A 14 -10.18 9.26 -12.11
N LEU A 15 -10.09 10.56 -12.37
CA LEU A 15 -9.41 11.11 -13.55
C LEU A 15 -7.88 11.23 -13.38
N GLU A 16 -7.30 10.42 -12.49
CA GLU A 16 -5.85 10.22 -12.45
C GLU A 16 -5.32 9.82 -13.83
N PRO A 17 -4.04 10.11 -14.13
CA PRO A 17 -3.44 9.80 -15.42
C PRO A 17 -3.63 8.35 -15.83
N GLY A 18 -4.03 8.12 -17.07
CA GLY A 18 -4.12 6.80 -17.68
C GLY A 18 -2.74 6.12 -17.73
N ARG A 19 -2.71 4.80 -17.60
CA ARG A 19 -1.47 4.03 -17.67
C ARG A 19 -0.83 4.17 -19.05
N SER A 20 0.50 4.02 -19.12
CA SER A 20 1.26 4.15 -20.38
C SER A 20 0.86 3.14 -21.46
N ASP A 21 0.25 2.01 -21.07
CA ASP A 21 -0.32 1.01 -21.97
C ASP A 21 -1.83 1.22 -22.26
N GLY A 22 -2.40 2.34 -21.80
CA GLY A 22 -3.82 2.66 -21.95
C GLY A 22 -4.75 2.01 -20.93
N SER A 23 -4.27 1.12 -20.07
CA SER A 23 -5.10 0.40 -19.11
C SER A 23 -5.74 1.32 -18.07
N TYR A 24 -6.95 0.97 -17.64
CA TYR A 24 -7.63 1.50 -16.45
C TYR A 24 -7.22 0.71 -15.22
N VAL A 25 -7.35 1.32 -14.04
CA VAL A 25 -7.01 0.64 -12.79
C VAL A 25 -8.29 0.22 -12.07
N LYS A 26 -8.43 -1.10 -11.81
CA LYS A 26 -9.58 -1.71 -11.14
C LYS A 26 -9.35 -2.01 -9.66
N THR A 27 -8.09 -2.13 -9.24
CA THR A 27 -7.70 -2.38 -7.85
C THR A 27 -6.39 -1.68 -7.51
N ARG A 28 -6.28 -1.22 -6.25
CA ARG A 28 -5.05 -0.64 -5.71
C ARG A 28 -4.75 -1.25 -4.35
N LYS A 29 -3.48 -1.54 -4.07
CA LYS A 29 -3.11 -1.99 -2.73
C LYS A 29 -3.28 -0.85 -1.73
N GLY A 30 -3.72 -1.22 -0.53
CA GLY A 30 -3.63 -0.36 0.63
C GLY A 30 -2.17 -0.16 1.07
N VAL A 31 -1.94 0.89 1.83
CA VAL A 31 -0.63 1.25 2.37
C VAL A 31 -0.77 1.52 3.86
N CYS A 32 0.08 0.91 4.68
CA CYS A 32 0.25 1.28 6.07
C CYS A 32 1.73 1.49 6.36
N ARG A 33 2.07 2.62 6.98
CA ARG A 33 3.44 2.95 7.37
C ARG A 33 3.56 2.89 8.87
N LEU A 34 4.57 2.17 9.35
CA LEU A 34 4.89 2.07 10.77
C LEU A 34 6.25 2.66 11.05
N SER A 35 6.39 3.27 12.23
CA SER A 35 7.68 3.53 12.87
C SER A 35 7.76 2.62 14.10
N ILE A 36 8.84 1.86 14.21
CA ILE A 36 9.05 0.89 15.27
C ILE A 36 10.33 1.25 16.00
N LYS A 37 10.26 1.30 17.33
CA LYS A 37 11.42 1.51 18.21
C LYS A 37 11.55 0.35 19.16
N LEU A 38 12.76 -0.20 19.27
CA LEU A 38 13.09 -1.27 20.21
C LEU A 38 14.06 -0.71 21.26
N HIS A 39 13.80 -1.06 22.50
CA HIS A 39 14.57 -0.68 23.67
C HIS A 39 15.10 -1.93 24.35
N GLY A 40 16.40 -2.05 24.40
CA GLY A 40 17.14 -3.11 25.07
C GLY A 40 17.94 -2.58 26.25
N LYS A 41 19.11 -3.17 26.48
CA LYS A 41 20.02 -2.81 27.56
C LYS A 41 21.44 -2.83 27.07
N SER A 42 22.19 -1.75 27.26
CA SER A 42 23.62 -1.67 26.92
C SER A 42 24.47 -2.46 27.91
N ALA A 43 25.56 -3.03 27.39
CA ALA A 43 26.62 -3.67 28.17
C ALA A 43 27.94 -3.63 27.36
N HIS A 44 29.07 -3.86 28.03
CA HIS A 44 30.35 -3.96 27.31
C HIS A 44 30.46 -5.32 26.60
N ALA A 45 30.56 -5.31 25.27
CA ALA A 45 30.48 -6.50 24.44
C ALA A 45 31.57 -7.57 24.74
N GLY A 46 32.71 -7.17 25.29
CA GLY A 46 33.81 -8.08 25.59
C GLY A 46 34.00 -8.40 27.09
N VAL A 47 33.35 -7.65 28.00
CA VAL A 47 33.55 -7.81 29.45
C VAL A 47 32.35 -8.48 30.10
N ASN A 48 31.15 -7.98 29.81
CA ASN A 48 29.90 -8.45 30.43
C ASN A 48 28.74 -8.45 29.42
N PRO A 49 28.88 -9.12 28.25
CA PRO A 49 27.85 -9.11 27.20
C PRO A 49 26.49 -9.63 27.67
N ASP A 50 26.48 -10.60 28.59
CA ASP A 50 25.26 -11.25 29.10
C ASP A 50 24.43 -10.33 30.03
N ASP A 51 25.00 -9.21 30.49
CA ASP A 51 24.25 -8.18 31.22
C ASP A 51 23.41 -7.27 30.28
N GLY A 52 23.64 -7.37 28.95
CA GLY A 52 23.01 -6.59 27.92
C GLY A 52 21.81 -7.30 27.28
N ALA A 53 21.00 -6.52 26.54
CA ALA A 53 19.92 -7.02 25.68
C ALA A 53 19.94 -6.25 24.36
N SER A 54 20.26 -6.94 23.26
CA SER A 54 20.50 -6.27 21.98
C SER A 54 19.22 -5.98 21.21
N ALA A 55 18.82 -4.70 21.18
CA ALA A 55 17.72 -4.25 20.34
C ALA A 55 17.95 -4.47 18.85
N VAL A 56 19.22 -4.41 18.38
CA VAL A 56 19.58 -4.68 16.99
C VAL A 56 19.39 -6.15 16.62
N VAL A 57 19.78 -7.08 17.49
CA VAL A 57 19.56 -8.52 17.26
C VAL A 57 18.08 -8.85 17.28
N GLU A 58 17.31 -8.26 18.19
CA GLU A 58 15.86 -8.42 18.23
C GLU A 58 15.22 -7.93 16.90
N LEU A 59 15.56 -6.73 16.44
CA LEU A 59 15.07 -6.18 15.17
C LEU A 59 15.44 -7.08 13.98
N ALA A 60 16.66 -7.59 13.94
CA ALA A 60 17.10 -8.49 12.88
C ALA A 60 16.24 -9.77 12.81
N LYS A 61 15.82 -10.33 13.96
CA LYS A 61 14.92 -11.48 14.03
C LYS A 61 13.52 -11.12 13.52
N TRP A 62 13.01 -9.91 13.82
CA TRP A 62 11.75 -9.42 13.25
C TRP A 62 11.84 -9.34 11.72
N VAL A 63 12.89 -8.74 11.18
CA VAL A 63 13.12 -8.66 9.73
C VAL A 63 13.13 -10.06 9.11
N CYS A 64 13.88 -11.00 9.68
CA CYS A 64 13.96 -12.38 9.19
C CYS A 64 12.59 -13.08 9.19
N ARG A 65 11.77 -12.85 10.23
CA ARG A 65 10.42 -13.44 10.32
C ARG A 65 9.52 -12.97 9.17
N PHE A 66 9.57 -11.69 8.79
CA PHE A 66 8.79 -11.15 7.68
C PHE A 66 9.41 -11.40 6.30
N ALA A 67 10.73 -11.65 6.23
CA ALA A 67 11.44 -11.95 4.98
C ALA A 67 11.23 -13.39 4.49
N ASP A 68 10.60 -14.27 5.28
CA ASP A 68 10.34 -15.66 4.91
C ASP A 68 9.52 -15.74 3.61
N PRO A 69 10.06 -16.40 2.56
CA PRO A 69 9.37 -16.55 1.27
C PRO A 69 8.00 -17.25 1.39
N ALA A 70 7.84 -18.16 2.37
CA ALA A 70 6.56 -18.85 2.61
C ALA A 70 5.42 -17.91 3.04
N ARG A 71 5.72 -16.66 3.38
CA ARG A 71 4.75 -15.64 3.80
C ARG A 71 4.43 -14.59 2.72
N ARG A 72 4.99 -14.74 1.51
CA ARG A 72 4.86 -13.73 0.44
C ARG A 72 3.48 -13.68 -0.21
N ASP A 73 2.66 -14.72 -0.06
CA ASP A 73 1.38 -14.87 -0.75
C ASP A 73 0.15 -14.61 0.15
N ASN A 74 0.34 -14.03 1.33
CA ASN A 74 -0.73 -13.82 2.31
C ASN A 74 -1.54 -12.52 2.09
N GLY A 75 -1.64 -12.00 0.87
CA GLY A 75 -2.38 -10.76 0.58
C GLY A 75 -1.68 -9.48 1.02
N TYR A 76 -0.57 -9.55 1.77
CA TYR A 76 0.21 -8.38 2.17
C TYR A 76 1.72 -8.56 1.97
N ARG A 77 2.44 -7.45 1.90
CA ARG A 77 3.92 -7.38 1.86
C ARG A 77 4.42 -6.37 2.86
N VAL A 78 5.49 -6.74 3.56
CA VAL A 78 6.17 -5.90 4.54
C VAL A 78 7.55 -5.55 4.02
N ASN A 79 7.86 -4.25 3.97
CA ASN A 79 9.17 -3.74 3.60
C ASN A 79 9.77 -2.93 4.76
N PHE A 80 10.89 -3.37 5.28
CA PHE A 80 11.69 -2.62 6.25
C PHE A 80 12.60 -1.67 5.47
N GLY A 81 12.10 -0.45 5.21
CA GLY A 81 12.74 0.50 4.29
C GLY A 81 13.93 1.25 4.89
N VAL A 82 13.89 1.51 6.20
CA VAL A 82 14.96 2.17 6.95
C VAL A 82 15.22 1.40 8.22
N ILE A 83 16.49 1.15 8.54
CA ILE A 83 16.91 0.51 9.80
C ILE A 83 18.09 1.30 10.36
N LYS A 84 18.04 1.59 11.67
CA LYS A 84 19.12 2.22 12.42
C LYS A 84 19.24 1.56 13.79
N GLY A 85 20.44 1.54 14.35
CA GLY A 85 20.66 1.01 15.71
C GLY A 85 22.12 0.91 16.08
N GLY A 86 22.37 0.86 17.40
CA GLY A 86 23.70 0.80 17.98
C GLY A 86 24.44 2.15 17.93
N THR A 87 25.49 2.24 18.77
CA THR A 87 26.29 3.47 18.93
C THR A 87 27.79 3.23 18.78
N ALA A 88 28.29 2.05 19.17
CA ALA A 88 29.70 1.68 19.10
C ALA A 88 29.88 0.16 18.93
N TYR A 89 30.97 -0.24 18.29
CA TYR A 89 31.25 -1.65 17.99
C TYR A 89 31.51 -2.51 19.24
N ASN A 90 31.89 -1.93 20.37
CA ASN A 90 32.17 -2.62 21.64
C ASN A 90 31.05 -2.51 22.67
N VAL A 91 29.85 -2.05 22.28
CA VAL A 91 28.66 -1.91 23.14
C VAL A 91 27.53 -2.78 22.60
N VAL A 92 26.88 -3.56 23.46
CA VAL A 92 25.62 -4.24 23.15
C VAL A 92 24.57 -3.15 22.86
N PRO A 93 23.94 -3.12 21.68
CA PRO A 93 23.02 -2.05 21.29
C PRO A 93 21.74 -2.07 22.13
N ASP A 94 21.49 -1.01 22.88
CA ASP A 94 20.28 -0.82 23.69
C ASP A 94 19.12 -0.18 22.93
N SER A 95 19.34 0.23 21.69
CA SER A 95 18.31 0.84 20.86
C SER A 95 18.44 0.43 19.39
N ALA A 96 17.27 0.25 18.76
CA ALA A 96 17.14 0.09 17.32
C ALA A 96 15.81 0.69 16.87
N GLU A 97 15.77 1.23 15.67
CA GLU A 97 14.55 1.76 15.07
C GLU A 97 14.43 1.33 13.61
N CYS A 98 13.20 1.22 13.12
CA CYS A 98 12.97 1.00 11.70
C CYS A 98 11.68 1.66 11.23
N ASP A 99 11.66 2.05 9.94
CA ASP A 99 10.45 2.46 9.24
C ASP A 99 10.02 1.33 8.29
N VAL A 100 8.73 1.01 8.38
CA VAL A 100 8.12 -0.12 7.67
C VAL A 100 7.01 0.39 6.75
N ASP A 101 6.99 -0.10 5.49
CA ASP A 101 5.90 0.06 4.54
C ASP A 101 5.19 -1.28 4.36
N ILE A 102 3.90 -1.33 4.67
CA ILE A 102 3.05 -2.50 4.47
C ILE A 102 2.12 -2.22 3.29
N ARG A 103 2.14 -3.12 2.28
CA ARG A 103 1.17 -3.13 1.17
C ARG A 103 0.23 -4.29 1.36
N PHE A 104 -1.07 -4.09 1.20
CA PHE A 104 -2.10 -5.09 1.46
C PHE A 104 -3.25 -5.00 0.46
N ASP A 105 -3.92 -6.12 0.21
CA ASP A 105 -4.99 -6.22 -0.78
C ASP A 105 -6.36 -5.94 -0.15
N THR A 106 -6.56 -6.37 1.12
CA THR A 106 -7.82 -6.19 1.86
C THR A 106 -7.56 -5.62 3.26
N PRO A 107 -8.55 -5.03 3.93
CA PRO A 107 -8.43 -4.61 5.32
C PRO A 107 -8.06 -5.77 6.27
N GLU A 108 -8.53 -6.97 5.98
CA GLU A 108 -8.25 -8.20 6.73
C GLU A 108 -6.77 -8.57 6.65
N ASP A 109 -6.15 -8.42 5.48
CA ASP A 109 -4.70 -8.64 5.30
C ASP A 109 -3.87 -7.68 6.15
N LEU A 110 -4.31 -6.41 6.28
CA LEU A 110 -3.65 -5.47 7.19
C LEU A 110 -3.80 -5.89 8.64
N GLN A 111 -4.99 -6.36 9.05
CA GLN A 111 -5.22 -6.84 10.41
C GLN A 111 -4.30 -8.03 10.73
N GLU A 112 -4.14 -8.96 9.78
CA GLU A 112 -3.22 -10.09 9.93
C GLU A 112 -1.77 -9.62 10.06
N ALA A 113 -1.32 -8.72 9.19
CA ALA A 113 0.02 -8.14 9.26
C ALA A 113 0.27 -7.47 10.62
N MET A 114 -0.66 -6.64 11.09
CA MET A 114 -0.56 -5.95 12.39
C MET A 114 -0.56 -6.92 13.56
N ALA A 115 -1.35 -7.99 13.50
CA ALA A 115 -1.35 -9.04 14.52
C ALA A 115 0.02 -9.73 14.64
N GLN A 116 0.75 -9.93 13.52
CA GLN A 116 2.11 -10.47 13.56
C GLN A 116 3.09 -9.53 14.28
N PHE A 117 2.99 -8.21 14.07
CA PHE A 117 3.78 -7.23 14.81
C PHE A 117 3.42 -7.19 16.29
N ASP A 118 2.13 -7.29 16.63
CA ASP A 118 1.68 -7.34 18.02
C ASP A 118 2.17 -8.60 18.77
N VAL A 119 2.19 -9.76 18.09
CA VAL A 119 2.79 -10.98 18.66
C VAL A 119 4.27 -10.77 18.98
N LEU A 120 5.04 -10.18 18.08
CA LEU A 120 6.46 -9.90 18.30
C LEU A 120 6.68 -8.87 19.41
N ARG A 121 5.82 -7.85 19.52
CA ARG A 121 5.87 -6.86 20.58
C ARG A 121 5.56 -7.46 21.96
N GLN A 122 4.59 -8.38 22.03
CA GLN A 122 4.18 -9.01 23.29
C GLN A 122 5.09 -10.17 23.69
N HIS A 123 5.70 -10.84 22.72
CA HIS A 123 6.55 -12.01 22.90
C HIS A 123 7.88 -11.81 22.15
N PRO A 124 8.74 -10.87 22.60
CA PRO A 124 10.04 -10.66 21.99
C PRO A 124 10.91 -11.90 22.12
N PHE A 125 11.86 -12.08 21.20
CA PHE A 125 12.84 -13.17 21.28
C PHE A 125 13.78 -13.03 22.48
N ASP A 126 14.06 -11.78 22.87
CA ASP A 126 14.74 -11.46 24.14
C ASP A 126 13.75 -10.73 25.06
N GLN A 127 13.40 -11.35 26.18
CA GLN A 127 12.41 -10.81 27.14
C GLN A 127 12.83 -9.48 27.81
N ASN A 128 14.11 -9.10 27.67
CA ASN A 128 14.63 -7.83 28.17
C ASN A 128 14.57 -6.72 27.12
N VAL A 129 14.02 -6.99 25.93
CA VAL A 129 13.78 -5.99 24.88
C VAL A 129 12.30 -5.66 24.82
N THR A 130 11.98 -4.37 24.79
CA THR A 130 10.61 -3.87 24.57
C THR A 130 10.49 -3.16 23.23
N ALA A 131 9.27 -3.08 22.69
CA ALA A 131 9.02 -2.44 21.40
C ALA A 131 7.83 -1.50 21.47
N GLU A 132 7.98 -0.34 20.81
CA GLU A 132 6.93 0.63 20.53
C GLU A 132 6.64 0.61 19.02
N ILE A 133 5.35 0.57 18.63
CA ILE A 133 4.90 0.58 17.25
C ILE A 133 3.93 1.76 17.08
N ALA A 134 4.26 2.66 16.17
CA ALA A 134 3.41 3.80 15.83
C ALA A 134 2.97 3.72 14.36
N VAL A 135 1.67 3.89 14.10
CA VAL A 135 1.13 4.03 12.74
C VAL A 135 1.34 5.48 12.29
N MET A 136 2.19 5.67 11.28
CA MET A 136 2.56 6.99 10.74
C MET A 136 1.60 7.46 9.65
N GLY A 137 0.87 6.53 9.02
CA GLY A 137 -0.13 6.84 8.00
C GLY A 137 -0.71 5.58 7.38
N GLN A 138 -1.95 5.72 6.91
CA GLN A 138 -2.66 4.62 6.27
C GLN A 138 -3.52 5.13 5.11
N THR A 139 -3.50 4.39 3.99
CA THR A 139 -4.41 4.55 2.86
C THR A 139 -5.11 3.22 2.63
N PRO A 140 -6.44 3.19 2.53
CA PRO A 140 -7.18 1.95 2.31
C PRO A 140 -6.88 1.36 0.92
N PRO A 141 -7.16 0.08 0.68
CA PRO A 141 -7.09 -0.50 -0.66
C PRO A 141 -8.31 -0.05 -1.48
N MET A 142 -8.17 -0.08 -2.81
CA MET A 142 -9.27 -0.03 -3.75
C MET A 142 -9.62 -1.45 -4.15
N VAL A 143 -10.78 -1.93 -3.73
CA VAL A 143 -11.24 -3.31 -3.94
C VAL A 143 -12.33 -3.33 -5.01
N ALA A 144 -12.24 -4.28 -5.97
CA ALA A 144 -13.26 -4.45 -6.98
C ALA A 144 -14.51 -5.09 -6.36
N THR A 145 -15.63 -4.36 -6.39
CA THR A 145 -16.96 -4.80 -5.94
C THR A 145 -17.79 -5.32 -7.13
N GLU A 146 -18.98 -5.85 -6.88
CA GLU A 146 -19.92 -6.21 -7.98
C GLU A 146 -20.32 -4.99 -8.81
N ASN A 147 -20.49 -3.83 -8.18
CA ASN A 147 -20.74 -2.58 -8.91
C ASN A 147 -19.52 -2.15 -9.74
N SER A 148 -18.28 -2.34 -9.25
CA SER A 148 -17.08 -2.11 -10.05
C SER A 148 -17.01 -3.03 -11.26
N LYS A 149 -17.39 -4.31 -11.10
CA LYS A 149 -17.44 -5.27 -12.20
C LYS A 149 -18.51 -4.89 -13.24
N ARG A 150 -19.67 -4.38 -12.80
CA ARG A 150 -20.70 -3.84 -13.70
C ARG A 150 -20.15 -2.65 -14.49
N LEU A 151 -19.47 -1.74 -13.80
CA LEU A 151 -18.87 -0.55 -14.43
C LEU A 151 -17.79 -0.95 -15.45
N MET A 152 -16.96 -1.95 -15.14
CA MET A 152 -15.97 -2.50 -16.08
C MET A 152 -16.62 -3.05 -17.36
N ARG A 153 -17.70 -3.84 -17.22
CA ARG A 153 -18.44 -4.37 -18.39
C ARG A 153 -19.01 -3.25 -19.26
N LEU A 154 -19.59 -2.21 -18.67
CA LEU A 154 -20.10 -1.05 -19.44
C LEU A 154 -18.95 -0.34 -20.17
N LEU A 155 -17.79 -0.18 -19.55
CA LEU A 155 -16.63 0.42 -20.21
C LEU A 155 -16.13 -0.45 -21.38
N GLU A 156 -16.11 -1.77 -21.24
CA GLU A 156 -15.72 -2.70 -22.32
C GLU A 156 -16.73 -2.67 -23.48
N GLU A 157 -18.03 -2.66 -23.18
CA GLU A 157 -19.11 -2.59 -24.18
C GLU A 157 -19.04 -1.27 -24.98
N GLU A 158 -18.96 -0.12 -24.28
CA GLU A 158 -18.86 1.19 -24.94
C GLU A 158 -17.52 1.38 -25.66
N GLY A 159 -16.43 0.85 -25.09
CA GLY A 159 -15.13 0.87 -25.76
C GLY A 159 -15.16 0.14 -27.09
N SER A 160 -15.81 -1.02 -27.13
CA SER A 160 -15.96 -1.79 -28.39
C SER A 160 -16.77 -1.02 -29.46
N LEU A 161 -17.76 -0.21 -29.04
CA LEU A 161 -18.55 0.62 -29.97
C LEU A 161 -17.75 1.82 -30.51
N LEU A 162 -16.78 2.31 -29.76
CA LEU A 162 -15.93 3.46 -30.09
C LEU A 162 -14.57 3.07 -30.71
N ASP A 163 -14.31 1.77 -30.89
CA ASP A 163 -12.99 1.23 -31.27
C ASP A 163 -11.86 1.63 -30.30
N VAL A 164 -12.21 1.71 -28.99
CA VAL A 164 -11.30 1.99 -27.89
C VAL A 164 -10.98 0.70 -27.16
N ASP A 165 -9.69 0.33 -27.10
CA ASP A 165 -9.25 -0.87 -26.35
C ASP A 165 -9.31 -0.59 -24.85
N VAL A 166 -10.19 -1.30 -24.15
CA VAL A 166 -10.40 -1.17 -22.70
C VAL A 166 -9.79 -2.37 -21.99
N LYS A 167 -8.78 -2.11 -21.14
CA LYS A 167 -8.10 -3.10 -20.31
C LYS A 167 -8.06 -2.66 -18.87
N PHE A 168 -8.10 -3.63 -17.93
CA PHE A 168 -8.08 -3.36 -16.49
C PHE A 168 -6.92 -4.07 -15.82
N VAL A 169 -6.15 -3.30 -15.02
CA VAL A 169 -5.01 -3.80 -14.23
C VAL A 169 -5.17 -3.48 -12.74
N GLY A 170 -4.45 -4.22 -11.91
CA GLY A 170 -4.21 -3.87 -10.52
C GLY A 170 -2.89 -3.13 -10.37
N THR A 171 -2.75 -2.25 -9.36
CA THR A 171 -1.50 -1.55 -9.09
C THR A 171 -1.19 -1.44 -7.59
N GLY A 172 0.10 -1.29 -7.26
CA GLY A 172 0.56 -1.14 -5.87
C GLY A 172 0.54 0.29 -5.32
N GLY A 173 0.31 1.32 -6.17
CA GLY A 173 0.26 2.72 -5.76
C GLY A 173 -1.14 3.13 -5.27
N GLY A 174 -1.22 4.05 -4.30
CA GLY A 174 -2.48 4.64 -3.83
C GLY A 174 -2.96 5.78 -4.74
N SER A 175 -4.27 6.09 -4.70
CA SER A 175 -4.90 7.29 -5.25
C SER A 175 -6.13 7.65 -4.42
N ASP A 176 -6.82 8.73 -4.77
CA ASP A 176 -8.06 9.09 -4.12
C ASP A 176 -9.21 8.10 -4.40
N ALA A 177 -9.16 7.35 -5.52
CA ALA A 177 -10.06 6.21 -5.77
C ALA A 177 -10.07 5.18 -4.64
N SER A 178 -8.95 4.97 -3.95
CA SER A 178 -8.86 4.10 -2.76
C SER A 178 -9.72 4.63 -1.61
N ARG A 179 -9.73 5.94 -1.40
CA ARG A 179 -10.56 6.59 -0.37
C ARG A 179 -12.04 6.53 -0.72
N VAL A 180 -12.37 6.73 -2.00
CA VAL A 180 -13.72 6.60 -2.53
C VAL A 180 -14.24 5.17 -2.36
N SER A 181 -13.46 4.18 -2.77
CA SER A 181 -13.78 2.76 -2.62
C SER A 181 -14.05 2.40 -1.14
N SER A 182 -13.24 2.92 -0.21
CA SER A 182 -13.44 2.70 1.23
C SER A 182 -14.69 3.38 1.80
N GLY A 183 -15.28 4.34 1.07
CA GLY A 183 -16.56 4.99 1.36
C GLY A 183 -17.77 4.23 0.83
N GLY A 184 -17.56 3.18 0.04
CA GLY A 184 -18.61 2.29 -0.49
C GLY A 184 -18.95 2.49 -1.97
N ALA A 185 -18.47 3.56 -2.62
CA ALA A 185 -18.69 3.75 -4.05
C ALA A 185 -17.79 2.82 -4.89
N ALA A 186 -18.32 2.29 -5.98
CA ALA A 186 -17.55 1.53 -6.96
C ALA A 186 -16.67 2.49 -7.77
N ALA A 187 -15.36 2.32 -7.71
CA ALA A 187 -14.41 3.18 -8.39
C ALA A 187 -13.71 2.47 -9.54
N ILE A 188 -13.47 3.19 -10.62
CA ILE A 188 -12.48 2.91 -11.67
C ILE A 188 -11.52 4.09 -11.71
N ASP A 189 -10.25 3.80 -11.79
CA ASP A 189 -9.19 4.79 -11.69
C ASP A 189 -8.31 4.78 -12.95
N ALA A 190 -7.41 5.77 -13.07
CA ALA A 190 -6.62 6.04 -14.25
C ALA A 190 -7.51 6.32 -15.49
N CYS A 191 -8.62 7.02 -15.27
CA CYS A 191 -9.56 7.39 -16.34
C CYS A 191 -9.11 8.58 -17.17
N GLY A 192 -8.10 9.33 -16.74
CA GLY A 192 -7.50 10.44 -17.48
C GLY A 192 -6.76 9.99 -18.75
N PRO A 193 -6.19 10.91 -19.52
CA PRO A 193 -5.43 10.61 -20.73
C PRO A 193 -4.21 9.75 -20.44
N VAL A 194 -3.74 9.00 -21.45
CA VAL A 194 -2.55 8.15 -21.34
C VAL A 194 -1.33 9.00 -21.02
N CYS A 195 -0.65 8.69 -19.95
CA CYS A 195 0.46 9.47 -19.39
C CYS A 195 1.74 8.64 -19.26
N PHE A 196 2.88 9.32 -19.37
CA PHE A 196 4.21 8.74 -19.23
C PHE A 196 5.05 9.54 -18.25
N TYR A 197 6.00 8.87 -17.59
CA TYR A 197 6.96 9.45 -16.66
C TYR A 197 6.34 10.24 -15.50
N MET A 198 5.20 9.77 -14.95
CA MET A 198 4.54 10.40 -13.81
C MET A 198 5.52 10.70 -12.68
N HIS A 199 5.42 11.89 -12.11
CA HIS A 199 6.32 12.43 -11.06
C HIS A 199 7.78 12.69 -11.52
N ASP A 200 8.02 12.80 -12.82
CA ASP A 200 9.34 13.09 -13.41
C ASP A 200 9.26 14.41 -14.19
N ALA A 201 10.38 15.13 -14.34
CA ALA A 201 10.43 16.37 -15.13
C ALA A 201 10.11 16.17 -16.63
N ARG A 202 10.10 14.93 -17.10
CA ARG A 202 9.73 14.52 -18.46
C ARG A 202 8.26 14.11 -18.58
N GLU A 203 7.44 14.33 -17.58
CA GLU A 203 6.03 13.94 -17.57
C GLU A 203 5.28 14.56 -18.75
N TYR A 204 4.54 13.72 -19.49
CA TYR A 204 3.66 14.15 -20.56
C TYR A 204 2.48 13.19 -20.72
N PHE A 205 1.44 13.64 -21.40
CA PHE A 205 0.31 12.79 -21.82
C PHE A 205 0.11 12.84 -23.34
N LEU A 206 -0.56 11.81 -23.86
CA LEU A 206 -0.90 11.73 -25.28
C LEU A 206 -2.22 12.48 -25.53
N LEU A 207 -2.14 13.58 -26.29
CA LEU A 207 -3.29 14.45 -26.55
C LEU A 207 -4.40 13.74 -27.33
N ASP A 208 -4.07 12.85 -28.26
CA ASP A 208 -4.98 12.05 -29.04
C ASP A 208 -5.79 11.01 -28.26
N THR A 209 -5.41 10.76 -27.00
CA THR A 209 -6.15 9.88 -26.10
C THR A 209 -7.21 10.59 -25.27
N VAL A 210 -7.25 11.92 -25.26
CA VAL A 210 -8.18 12.72 -24.44
C VAL A 210 -9.62 12.54 -24.93
N GLU A 211 -9.88 12.82 -26.21
CA GLU A 211 -11.23 12.79 -26.77
C GLU A 211 -11.87 11.39 -26.71
N PRO A 212 -11.21 10.30 -27.16
CA PRO A 212 -11.81 8.97 -27.09
C PRO A 212 -12.12 8.52 -25.66
N ARG A 213 -11.24 8.80 -24.69
CA ARG A 213 -11.48 8.43 -23.28
C ARG A 213 -12.59 9.26 -22.67
N LEU A 214 -12.68 10.55 -22.99
CA LEU A 214 -13.78 11.40 -22.52
C LEU A 214 -15.12 10.93 -23.10
N GLN A 215 -15.19 10.64 -24.41
CA GLN A 215 -16.40 10.14 -25.05
C GLN A 215 -16.86 8.81 -24.44
N LEU A 216 -15.91 7.91 -24.17
CA LEU A 216 -16.18 6.64 -23.49
C LEU A 216 -16.81 6.85 -22.11
N LEU A 217 -16.24 7.72 -21.29
CA LEU A 217 -16.78 8.02 -19.95
C LEU A 217 -18.18 8.65 -20.05
N MET A 218 -18.38 9.59 -20.98
CA MET A 218 -19.70 10.24 -21.18
C MET A 218 -20.77 9.20 -21.56
N ASN A 219 -20.47 8.29 -22.48
CA ASN A 219 -21.39 7.23 -22.88
C ASN A 219 -21.76 6.31 -21.71
N VAL A 220 -20.76 5.90 -20.93
CA VAL A 220 -20.98 5.05 -19.74
C VAL A 220 -21.83 5.77 -18.69
N ILE A 221 -21.54 7.05 -18.41
CA ILE A 221 -22.30 7.83 -17.44
C ILE A 221 -23.78 7.94 -17.84
N GLN A 222 -24.09 8.06 -19.12
CA GLN A 222 -25.49 8.12 -19.62
C GLN A 222 -26.25 6.81 -19.45
N LYS A 223 -25.56 5.67 -19.20
CA LYS A 223 -26.14 4.33 -19.02
C LYS A 223 -26.21 3.89 -17.55
N LEU A 224 -25.69 4.67 -16.62
CA LEU A 224 -25.71 4.42 -15.18
C LEU A 224 -26.97 4.95 -14.53
#